data_8fa3cc37265b254a6c9d010f38ff229c
#
_entry.id   8fa3cc37265b254a6c9d010f38ff229c
#
_cell.length_a   1.000
_cell.length_b   1.000
_cell.length_c   1.000
_cell.angle_alpha   90.00
_cell.angle_beta   90.00
_cell.angle_gamma   90.00
#
_symmetry.space_group_name_H-M   'P 1'
#
loop_
_entity.id
_entity.type
_entity.pdbx_description
1 polymer ?
#
loop_
_entity_poly.entity_id
_entity_poly.type
_entity_poly.pdbx_seq_one_letter_code
_entity_poly.pdbx_strand_id
1 'polypeptide(L)'
;RSSDLYLWKKMSLFFGMKGAAYEPKELRMAYETKIKEQEAALKMECRGSHVPEIDIADVFRQLFEDQAVSVTEKEIADLAKMFRAISIEELKLFPGVPEMLQRLKDAGKKVFLLSNAQALFTAPEISLLGLTKYFDGILLSSDAGVKKPDPAFYEMLLKQYHLDPAECLMTGNDDIADCHGAASAGIASR
;
A
#
# COMPACT_ATOMS: atom_id res chain seq x y z
N ARG A 1 3.91 21.33 -9.41
CA ARG A 1 4.82 20.90 -10.49
C ARG A 1 3.98 20.44 -11.68
N SER A 2 4.51 20.41 -12.92
CA SER A 2 3.67 20.19 -14.13
C SER A 2 3.04 18.78 -14.19
N SER A 3 3.72 17.76 -13.68
CA SER A 3 3.23 16.38 -13.59
C SER A 3 2.00 16.24 -12.68
N ASP A 4 1.99 16.94 -11.58
CA ASP A 4 0.91 16.93 -10.61
C ASP A 4 -0.39 17.54 -11.17
N LEU A 5 -0.29 18.66 -11.87
CA LEU A 5 -1.45 19.27 -12.53
C LEU A 5 -2.00 18.38 -13.66
N TYR A 6 -1.14 17.65 -14.36
CA TYR A 6 -1.55 16.72 -15.41
C TYR A 6 -2.37 15.56 -14.83
N LEU A 7 -1.89 14.93 -13.74
CA LEU A 7 -2.61 13.88 -13.04
C LEU A 7 -4.04 14.32 -12.72
N TRP A 8 -4.17 15.43 -11.99
CA TRP A 8 -5.49 15.87 -11.50
C TRP A 8 -6.44 16.31 -12.61
N LYS A 9 -5.94 16.83 -13.73
CA LYS A 9 -6.75 17.07 -14.94
C LYS A 9 -7.31 15.78 -15.53
N LYS A 10 -6.49 14.73 -15.61
CA LYS A 10 -6.95 13.42 -16.11
C LYS A 10 -7.94 12.77 -15.17
N MET A 11 -7.68 12.85 -13.87
CA MET A 11 -8.58 12.31 -12.86
C MET A 11 -9.93 13.04 -12.85
N SER A 12 -9.94 14.37 -12.88
CA SER A 12 -11.17 15.17 -12.96
C SER A 12 -12.01 14.78 -14.19
N LEU A 13 -11.38 14.62 -15.35
CA LEU A 13 -12.07 14.17 -16.56
C LEU A 13 -12.69 12.78 -16.37
N PHE A 14 -11.96 11.84 -15.78
CA PHE A 14 -12.47 10.48 -15.52
C PHE A 14 -13.65 10.49 -14.53
N PHE A 15 -13.54 11.24 -13.44
CA PHE A 15 -14.62 11.41 -12.47
C PHE A 15 -15.87 12.00 -13.16
N GLY A 16 -15.67 13.03 -14.00
CA GLY A 16 -16.77 13.63 -14.79
C GLY A 16 -17.45 12.66 -15.75
N MET A 17 -16.68 11.78 -16.43
CA MET A 17 -17.24 10.72 -17.28
C MET A 17 -18.07 9.70 -16.49
N LYS A 18 -17.85 9.58 -15.19
CA LYS A 18 -18.63 8.75 -14.26
C LYS A 18 -19.79 9.50 -13.59
N GLY A 19 -19.96 10.79 -13.88
CA GLY A 19 -21.01 11.62 -13.30
C GLY A 19 -20.61 12.40 -12.05
N ALA A 20 -19.36 12.27 -11.57
CA ALA A 20 -18.85 12.99 -10.43
C ALA A 20 -18.04 14.22 -10.91
N ALA A 21 -18.65 15.39 -10.85
CA ALA A 21 -18.07 16.62 -11.37
C ALA A 21 -17.18 17.32 -10.35
N TYR A 22 -15.88 17.37 -10.63
CA TYR A 22 -14.88 18.11 -9.87
C TYR A 22 -14.00 18.94 -10.79
N GLU A 23 -13.69 20.17 -10.44
CA GLU A 23 -12.54 20.84 -11.01
C GLU A 23 -11.23 20.18 -10.54
N PRO A 24 -10.17 20.16 -11.36
CA PRO A 24 -8.93 19.45 -11.02
C PRO A 24 -8.33 19.81 -9.65
N LYS A 25 -8.38 21.11 -9.28
CA LYS A 25 -7.88 21.57 -7.96
C LYS A 25 -8.78 21.12 -6.82
N GLU A 26 -10.08 21.14 -7.03
CA GLU A 26 -11.07 20.69 -6.04
C GLU A 26 -10.94 19.20 -5.79
N LEU A 27 -10.82 18.38 -6.82
CA LEU A 27 -10.59 16.93 -6.68
C LEU A 27 -9.34 16.63 -5.88
N ARG A 28 -8.24 17.33 -6.17
CA ARG A 28 -7.00 17.19 -5.41
C ARG A 28 -7.21 17.52 -3.93
N MET A 29 -7.82 18.66 -3.65
CA MET A 29 -8.06 19.10 -2.26
C MET A 29 -8.98 18.11 -1.53
N ALA A 30 -10.04 17.65 -2.18
CA ALA A 30 -10.95 16.65 -1.62
C ALA A 30 -10.22 15.34 -1.31
N TYR A 31 -9.41 14.83 -2.23
CA TYR A 31 -8.60 13.63 -2.05
C TYR A 31 -7.64 13.76 -0.84
N GLU A 32 -6.87 14.86 -0.77
CA GLU A 32 -5.95 15.11 0.34
C GLU A 32 -6.69 15.28 1.68
N THR A 33 -7.88 15.86 1.66
CA THR A 33 -8.73 16.03 2.84
C THR A 33 -9.27 14.69 3.33
N LYS A 34 -9.82 13.85 2.43
CA LYS A 34 -10.32 12.52 2.79
C LYS A 34 -9.24 11.62 3.41
N ILE A 35 -8.02 11.66 2.89
CA ILE A 35 -6.89 10.95 3.51
C ILE A 35 -6.69 11.40 4.96
N LYS A 36 -6.60 12.70 5.20
CA LYS A 36 -6.38 13.26 6.55
C LYS A 36 -7.54 12.93 7.50
N GLU A 37 -8.76 13.00 7.03
CA GLU A 37 -9.96 12.66 7.81
C GLU A 37 -9.96 11.19 8.23
N GLN A 38 -9.68 10.27 7.29
CA GLN A 38 -9.57 8.85 7.60
C GLN A 38 -8.42 8.55 8.56
N GLU A 39 -7.23 9.12 8.34
CA GLU A 39 -6.10 8.96 9.25
C GLU A 39 -6.43 9.46 10.66
N ALA A 40 -7.11 10.60 10.77
CA ALA A 40 -7.52 11.16 12.07
C ALA A 40 -8.56 10.27 12.76
N ALA A 41 -9.57 9.80 12.02
CA ALA A 41 -10.60 8.89 12.55
C ALA A 41 -9.98 7.59 13.09
N LEU A 42 -9.15 6.93 12.29
CA LEU A 42 -8.47 5.69 12.68
C LEU A 42 -7.55 5.87 13.90
N LYS A 43 -6.81 6.99 13.99
CA LYS A 43 -5.99 7.31 15.16
C LYS A 43 -6.84 7.49 16.42
N MET A 44 -8.01 8.09 16.30
CA MET A 44 -8.94 8.24 17.44
C MET A 44 -9.52 6.89 17.87
N GLU A 45 -9.90 6.03 16.93
CA GLU A 45 -10.44 4.70 17.21
C GLU A 45 -9.41 3.81 17.90
N CYS A 46 -8.18 3.78 17.40
CA CYS A 46 -7.09 2.99 17.97
C CYS A 46 -6.59 3.50 19.34
N ARG A 47 -6.96 4.70 19.76
CA ARG A 47 -6.53 5.34 21.03
C ARG A 47 -5.01 5.23 21.29
N GLY A 48 -4.21 5.22 20.23
CA GLY A 48 -2.75 5.09 20.32
C GLY A 48 -2.24 3.67 20.59
N SER A 49 -3.10 2.65 20.60
CA SER A 49 -2.68 1.25 20.77
C SER A 49 -2.04 0.65 19.51
N HIS A 50 -2.33 1.22 18.35
CA HIS A 50 -1.86 0.75 17.05
C HIS A 50 -1.45 1.92 16.14
N VAL A 51 -0.65 1.61 15.11
CA VAL A 51 -0.35 2.48 13.98
C VAL A 51 -1.26 2.09 12.81
N PRO A 52 -2.42 2.73 12.69
CA PRO A 52 -3.41 2.31 11.69
C PRO A 52 -2.97 2.69 10.28
N GLU A 53 -3.49 1.94 9.31
CA GLU A 53 -3.36 2.24 7.88
C GLU A 53 -4.73 2.49 7.28
N ILE A 54 -4.83 3.50 6.42
CA ILE A 54 -6.03 3.76 5.62
C ILE A 54 -6.13 2.79 4.45
N ASP A 55 -7.33 2.59 3.92
CA ASP A 55 -7.51 2.00 2.60
C ASP A 55 -7.84 3.10 1.58
N ILE A 56 -6.97 3.27 0.59
CA ILE A 56 -7.14 4.27 -0.46
C ILE A 56 -8.38 4.01 -1.32
N ALA A 57 -8.88 2.76 -1.34
CA ALA A 57 -10.15 2.44 -2.01
C ALA A 57 -11.31 3.21 -1.40
N ASP A 58 -11.34 3.34 -0.07
CA ASP A 58 -12.38 4.09 0.63
C ASP A 58 -12.29 5.58 0.34
N VAL A 59 -11.08 6.13 0.20
CA VAL A 59 -10.89 7.52 -0.23
C VAL A 59 -11.51 7.76 -1.60
N PHE A 60 -11.21 6.89 -2.58
CA PHE A 60 -11.81 7.01 -3.91
C PHE A 60 -13.32 6.83 -3.91
N ARG A 61 -13.85 5.89 -3.11
CA ARG A 61 -15.29 5.67 -2.99
C ARG A 61 -15.98 6.90 -2.42
N GLN A 62 -15.47 7.48 -1.35
CA GLN A 62 -16.03 8.68 -0.74
C GLN A 62 -16.04 9.89 -1.68
N LEU A 63 -15.04 10.03 -2.55
CA LEU A 63 -15.03 11.10 -3.57
C LEU A 63 -16.20 10.95 -4.56
N PHE A 64 -16.62 9.75 -4.90
CA PHE A 64 -17.82 9.53 -5.71
C PHE A 64 -19.11 9.74 -4.91
N GLU A 65 -19.14 9.27 -3.67
CA GLU A 65 -20.29 9.43 -2.76
C GLU A 65 -20.60 10.89 -2.47
N ASP A 66 -19.58 11.75 -2.31
CA ASP A 66 -19.73 13.19 -2.13
C ASP A 66 -20.45 13.87 -3.32
N GLN A 67 -20.42 13.24 -4.49
CA GLN A 67 -21.13 13.67 -5.70
C GLN A 67 -22.40 12.84 -5.97
N ALA A 68 -22.87 12.06 -4.99
CA ALA A 68 -24.01 11.16 -5.09
C ALA A 68 -23.90 10.12 -6.25
N VAL A 69 -22.67 9.70 -6.56
CA VAL A 69 -22.37 8.68 -7.57
C VAL A 69 -21.99 7.37 -6.90
N SER A 70 -22.66 6.29 -7.27
CA SER A 70 -22.33 4.94 -6.82
C SER A 70 -21.34 4.28 -7.79
N VAL A 71 -20.33 3.61 -7.25
CA VAL A 71 -19.31 2.90 -8.01
C VAL A 71 -19.09 1.49 -7.45
N THR A 72 -18.72 0.57 -8.32
CA THR A 72 -18.41 -0.81 -7.97
C THR A 72 -16.93 -0.94 -7.53
N GLU A 73 -16.61 -2.02 -6.79
CA GLU A 73 -15.22 -2.32 -6.42
C GLU A 73 -14.29 -2.45 -7.64
N LYS A 74 -14.82 -3.01 -8.74
CA LYS A 74 -14.07 -3.10 -9.99
C LYS A 74 -13.72 -1.73 -10.55
N GLU A 75 -14.66 -0.79 -10.52
CA GLU A 75 -14.43 0.58 -11.00
C GLU A 75 -13.42 1.33 -10.13
N ILE A 76 -13.45 1.12 -8.81
CA ILE A 76 -12.43 1.65 -7.89
C ILE A 76 -11.06 1.05 -8.21
N ALA A 77 -10.97 -0.26 -8.41
CA ALA A 77 -9.70 -0.91 -8.75
C ALA A 77 -9.14 -0.42 -10.11
N ASP A 78 -9.97 -0.24 -11.11
CA ASP A 78 -9.55 0.28 -12.42
C ASP A 78 -9.15 1.76 -12.34
N LEU A 79 -9.86 2.57 -11.57
CA LEU A 79 -9.52 3.96 -11.25
C LEU A 79 -8.14 4.05 -10.57
N ALA A 80 -7.90 3.21 -9.57
CA ALA A 80 -6.65 3.21 -8.83
C ALA A 80 -5.46 2.86 -9.71
N LYS A 81 -5.59 1.86 -10.58
CA LYS A 81 -4.55 1.51 -11.57
C LYS A 81 -4.26 2.67 -12.51
N MET A 82 -5.31 3.35 -13.00
CA MET A 82 -5.16 4.52 -13.86
C MET A 82 -4.49 5.67 -13.10
N PHE A 83 -4.95 5.98 -11.88
CA PHE A 83 -4.33 6.97 -11.02
C PHE A 83 -2.85 6.68 -10.84
N ARG A 84 -2.50 5.44 -10.51
CA ARG A 84 -1.13 5.03 -10.28
C ARG A 84 -0.29 5.12 -11.55
N ALA A 85 -0.78 4.64 -12.68
CA ALA A 85 -0.09 4.70 -13.96
C ALA A 85 0.20 6.14 -14.43
N ILE A 86 -0.67 7.10 -14.10
CA ILE A 86 -0.47 8.51 -14.43
C ILE A 86 0.46 9.20 -13.42
N SER A 87 0.46 8.77 -12.15
CA SER A 87 1.20 9.42 -11.07
C SER A 87 2.67 9.01 -10.98
N ILE A 88 3.05 7.86 -11.56
CA ILE A 88 4.45 7.40 -11.57
C ILE A 88 5.12 7.73 -12.90
N GLU A 89 6.38 8.14 -12.84
CA GLU A 89 7.16 8.40 -14.05
C GLU A 89 7.86 7.12 -14.55
N GLU A 90 8.29 6.27 -13.60
CA GLU A 90 9.01 5.05 -13.91
C GLU A 90 8.70 3.95 -12.87
N LEU A 91 8.51 2.74 -13.35
CA LEU A 91 8.40 1.53 -12.53
C LEU A 91 9.46 0.54 -12.96
N LYS A 92 10.49 0.38 -12.14
CA LYS A 92 11.60 -0.55 -12.41
C LYS A 92 12.15 -1.18 -11.14
N LEU A 93 12.78 -2.32 -11.29
CA LEU A 93 13.52 -2.96 -10.22
C LEU A 93 14.92 -2.35 -10.09
N PHE A 94 15.42 -2.32 -8.87
CA PHE A 94 16.86 -2.10 -8.68
C PHE A 94 17.65 -3.26 -9.29
N PRO A 95 18.83 -2.98 -9.88
CA PRO A 95 19.70 -4.04 -10.40
C PRO A 95 20.00 -5.11 -9.36
N GLY A 96 19.94 -6.37 -9.77
CA GLY A 96 20.26 -7.51 -8.92
C GLY A 96 19.11 -8.02 -8.03
N VAL A 97 17.95 -7.35 -8.00
CA VAL A 97 16.81 -7.80 -7.15
C VAL A 97 16.29 -9.17 -7.58
N PRO A 98 16.00 -9.44 -8.86
CA PRO A 98 15.53 -10.77 -9.26
C PRO A 98 16.56 -11.87 -8.97
N GLU A 99 17.82 -11.59 -9.21
CA GLU A 99 18.92 -12.54 -8.96
C GLU A 99 19.10 -12.83 -7.47
N MET A 100 18.98 -11.81 -6.63
CA MET A 100 19.02 -11.96 -5.17
C MET A 100 17.87 -12.82 -4.67
N LEU A 101 16.64 -12.54 -5.11
CA LEU A 101 15.45 -13.29 -4.73
C LEU A 101 15.54 -14.73 -5.20
N GLN A 102 16.02 -14.98 -6.44
CA GLN A 102 16.24 -16.32 -6.94
C GLN A 102 17.26 -17.09 -6.11
N ARG A 103 18.38 -16.48 -5.75
CA ARG A 103 19.41 -17.11 -4.89
C ARG A 103 18.85 -17.50 -3.52
N LEU A 104 17.97 -16.69 -2.93
CA LEU A 104 17.29 -17.06 -1.68
C LEU A 104 16.42 -18.29 -1.86
N LYS A 105 15.64 -18.34 -2.94
CA LYS A 105 14.80 -19.50 -3.28
C LYS A 105 15.65 -20.77 -3.53
N ASP A 106 16.74 -20.65 -4.29
CA ASP A 106 17.66 -21.75 -4.57
C ASP A 106 18.34 -22.27 -3.30
N ALA A 107 18.55 -21.39 -2.32
CA ALA A 107 19.04 -21.76 -0.98
C ALA A 107 17.93 -22.33 -0.05
N GLY A 108 16.75 -22.60 -0.56
CA GLY A 108 15.62 -23.15 0.18
C GLY A 108 15.00 -22.17 1.20
N LYS A 109 15.27 -20.86 1.06
CA LYS A 109 14.68 -19.86 1.95
C LYS A 109 13.28 -19.51 1.51
N LYS A 110 12.38 -19.32 2.47
CA LYS A 110 11.08 -18.69 2.25
C LYS A 110 11.25 -17.18 2.26
N VAL A 111 10.58 -16.50 1.35
CA VAL A 111 10.67 -15.06 1.18
C VAL A 111 9.28 -14.46 1.31
N PHE A 112 9.14 -13.51 2.22
CA PHE A 112 7.88 -12.82 2.46
C PHE A 112 8.04 -11.33 2.24
N LEU A 113 7.01 -10.68 1.73
CA LEU A 113 6.94 -9.22 1.62
C LEU A 113 6.02 -8.67 2.71
N LEU A 114 6.57 -7.82 3.60
CA LEU A 114 5.83 -7.05 4.59
C LEU A 114 6.06 -5.56 4.32
N SER A 115 5.07 -4.87 3.77
CA SER A 115 5.25 -3.50 3.29
C SER A 115 4.16 -2.55 3.74
N ASN A 116 4.58 -1.35 4.18
CA ASN A 116 3.67 -0.21 4.36
C ASN A 116 3.29 0.31 2.96
N ALA A 117 2.19 -0.21 2.42
CA ALA A 117 1.77 0.08 1.06
C ALA A 117 0.27 -0.16 0.85
N GLN A 118 -0.28 0.55 -0.11
CA GLN A 118 -1.66 0.35 -0.55
C GLN A 118 -1.70 -0.83 -1.54
N ALA A 119 -2.41 -1.90 -1.18
CA ALA A 119 -2.52 -3.12 -1.98
C ALA A 119 -3.08 -2.82 -3.38
N LEU A 120 -4.02 -1.89 -3.45
CA LEU A 120 -4.66 -1.46 -4.68
C LEU A 120 -3.66 -0.95 -5.74
N PHE A 121 -2.54 -0.39 -5.30
CA PHE A 121 -1.44 0.07 -6.16
C PHE A 121 -0.33 -0.98 -6.29
N THR A 122 0.10 -1.52 -5.16
CA THR A 122 1.33 -2.30 -5.06
C THR A 122 1.18 -3.73 -5.59
N ALA A 123 0.01 -4.36 -5.41
CA ALA A 123 -0.18 -5.72 -5.91
C ALA A 123 -0.10 -5.82 -7.45
N PRO A 124 -0.73 -4.92 -8.25
CA PRO A 124 -0.51 -4.88 -9.69
C PRO A 124 0.95 -4.59 -10.09
N GLU A 125 1.65 -3.72 -9.36
CA GLU A 125 3.06 -3.39 -9.63
C GLU A 125 3.98 -4.60 -9.41
N ILE A 126 3.80 -5.33 -8.31
CA ILE A 126 4.53 -6.58 -8.02
C ILE A 126 4.32 -7.60 -9.14
N SER A 127 3.07 -7.73 -9.60
CA SER A 127 2.72 -8.63 -10.71
C SER A 127 3.37 -8.20 -12.02
N LEU A 128 3.29 -6.91 -12.37
CA LEU A 128 3.87 -6.35 -13.59
C LEU A 128 5.40 -6.49 -13.64
N LEU A 129 6.05 -6.35 -12.49
CA LEU A 129 7.50 -6.54 -12.34
C LEU A 129 7.92 -8.01 -12.28
N GLY A 130 6.98 -8.96 -12.35
CA GLY A 130 7.27 -10.39 -12.32
C GLY A 130 7.81 -10.90 -10.98
N LEU A 131 7.53 -10.16 -9.88
CA LEU A 131 8.06 -10.48 -8.56
C LEU A 131 7.21 -11.49 -7.79
N THR A 132 5.94 -11.66 -8.12
CA THR A 132 4.99 -12.52 -7.39
C THR A 132 5.54 -13.94 -7.17
N LYS A 133 6.23 -14.49 -8.16
CA LYS A 133 6.79 -15.85 -8.12
C LYS A 133 7.87 -16.09 -7.07
N TYR A 134 8.47 -15.02 -6.55
CA TYR A 134 9.55 -15.11 -5.55
C TYR A 134 9.04 -15.13 -4.12
N PHE A 135 7.83 -14.60 -3.88
CA PHE A 135 7.27 -14.48 -2.54
C PHE A 135 6.41 -15.69 -2.18
N ASP A 136 6.70 -16.28 -1.02
CA ASP A 136 5.86 -17.31 -0.40
C ASP A 136 4.63 -16.71 0.29
N GLY A 137 4.66 -15.40 0.54
CA GLY A 137 3.55 -14.62 1.03
C GLY A 137 3.80 -13.12 0.93
N ILE A 138 2.72 -12.37 0.80
CA ILE A 138 2.71 -10.91 0.71
C ILE A 138 1.67 -10.40 1.69
N LEU A 139 2.06 -9.45 2.54
CA LEU A 139 1.15 -8.72 3.43
C LEU A 139 1.42 -7.22 3.28
N LEU A 140 0.40 -6.49 2.88
CA LEU A 140 0.43 -5.04 2.67
C LEU A 140 -0.38 -4.36 3.74
N SER A 141 0.06 -3.20 4.21
CA SER A 141 -0.55 -2.52 5.37
C SER A 141 -2.02 -2.16 5.17
N SER A 142 -2.42 -1.79 3.95
CA SER A 142 -3.84 -1.50 3.67
C SER A 142 -4.76 -2.71 3.82
N ASP A 143 -4.26 -3.93 3.51
CA ASP A 143 -5.03 -5.17 3.70
C ASP A 143 -5.13 -5.55 5.19
N ALA A 144 -4.14 -5.13 5.98
CA ALA A 144 -4.06 -5.41 7.40
C ALA A 144 -4.74 -4.36 8.28
N GLY A 145 -4.98 -3.15 7.77
CA GLY A 145 -5.47 -2.00 8.54
C GLY A 145 -4.47 -1.45 9.56
N VAL A 146 -3.25 -1.97 9.57
CA VAL A 146 -2.15 -1.60 10.48
C VAL A 146 -0.82 -1.64 9.74
N LYS A 147 0.12 -0.80 10.13
CA LYS A 147 1.41 -0.66 9.45
C LYS A 147 2.60 -0.68 10.41
N LYS A 148 3.79 -0.98 9.87
CA LYS A 148 5.06 -0.86 10.60
C LYS A 148 5.23 0.58 11.11
N PRO A 149 5.78 0.78 12.32
CA PRO A 149 6.46 -0.19 13.18
C PRO A 149 5.55 -0.96 14.16
N ASP A 150 4.24 -0.97 14.00
CA ASP A 150 3.34 -1.65 14.91
C ASP A 150 3.66 -3.15 14.97
N PRO A 151 3.92 -3.73 16.16
CA PRO A 151 4.19 -5.16 16.30
C PRO A 151 3.07 -6.05 15.76
N ALA A 152 1.80 -5.60 15.86
CA ALA A 152 0.65 -6.36 15.37
C ALA A 152 0.75 -6.69 13.87
N PHE A 153 1.36 -5.80 13.07
CA PHE A 153 1.52 -6.05 11.63
C PHE A 153 2.51 -7.20 11.36
N TYR A 154 3.59 -7.29 12.14
CA TYR A 154 4.53 -8.42 12.06
C TYR A 154 3.90 -9.71 12.59
N GLU A 155 3.18 -9.63 13.70
CA GLU A 155 2.49 -10.78 14.30
C GLU A 155 1.44 -11.36 13.35
N MET A 156 0.74 -10.52 12.59
CA MET A 156 -0.20 -10.97 11.55
C MET A 156 0.51 -11.81 10.49
N LEU A 157 1.67 -11.38 10.00
CA LEU A 157 2.48 -12.15 9.04
C LEU A 157 2.92 -13.48 9.64
N LEU A 158 3.52 -13.45 10.85
CA LEU A 158 3.98 -14.65 11.54
C LEU A 158 2.86 -15.66 11.73
N LYS A 159 1.70 -15.21 12.18
CA LYS A 159 0.52 -16.06 12.40
C LYS A 159 -0.05 -16.62 11.10
N GLN A 160 -0.19 -15.76 10.07
CA GLN A 160 -0.78 -16.15 8.79
C GLN A 160 0.02 -17.25 8.08
N TYR A 161 1.35 -17.20 8.20
CA TYR A 161 2.24 -18.13 7.51
C TYR A 161 2.91 -19.15 8.45
N HIS A 162 2.48 -19.20 9.73
CA HIS A 162 2.99 -20.11 10.76
C HIS A 162 4.51 -20.05 10.89
N LEU A 163 5.06 -18.81 11.01
CA LEU A 163 6.49 -18.57 11.10
C LEU A 163 6.94 -18.47 12.55
N ASP A 164 8.11 -19.04 12.85
CA ASP A 164 8.80 -18.82 14.12
C ASP A 164 9.62 -17.53 13.99
N PRO A 165 9.38 -16.50 14.83
CA PRO A 165 10.14 -15.25 14.77
C PRO A 165 11.65 -15.47 14.95
N ALA A 166 12.08 -16.49 15.71
CA ALA A 166 13.50 -16.81 15.92
C ALA A 166 14.19 -17.33 14.64
N GLU A 167 13.44 -17.83 13.67
CA GLU A 167 13.93 -18.28 12.37
C GLU A 167 13.80 -17.23 11.27
N CYS A 168 13.25 -16.05 11.60
CA CYS A 168 13.00 -14.96 10.66
C CYS A 168 14.10 -13.90 10.72
N LEU A 169 14.36 -13.29 9.56
CA LEU A 169 15.22 -12.11 9.43
C LEU A 169 14.45 -11.03 8.65
N MET A 170 14.23 -9.88 9.25
CA MET A 170 13.72 -8.70 8.56
C MET A 170 14.86 -7.97 7.88
N THR A 171 14.65 -7.60 6.62
CA THR A 171 15.57 -6.76 5.85
C THR A 171 14.81 -5.57 5.32
N GLY A 172 15.27 -4.37 5.62
CA GLY A 172 14.62 -3.13 5.19
C GLY A 172 15.53 -1.93 5.30
N ASN A 173 15.04 -0.77 4.94
CA ASN A 173 15.83 0.48 4.90
C ASN A 173 15.37 1.53 5.92
N ASP A 174 14.33 1.24 6.69
CA ASP A 174 13.78 2.15 7.70
C ASP A 174 14.09 1.59 9.10
N ASP A 175 14.95 2.30 9.84
CA ASP A 175 15.37 1.88 11.18
C ASP A 175 14.19 1.70 12.15
N ILE A 176 13.19 2.58 12.07
CA ILE A 176 12.02 2.53 12.97
C ILE A 176 11.05 1.47 12.50
N ALA A 177 10.64 1.56 11.23
CA ALA A 177 9.65 0.65 10.69
C ALA A 177 10.21 -0.77 10.56
N ASP A 178 11.41 -0.98 10.04
CA ASP A 178 11.92 -2.31 9.73
C ASP A 178 12.73 -2.93 10.88
N CYS A 179 13.59 -2.15 11.55
CA CYS A 179 14.44 -2.71 12.60
C CYS A 179 13.74 -2.74 13.97
N HIS A 180 13.27 -1.60 14.45
CA HIS A 180 12.64 -1.54 15.78
C HIS A 180 11.30 -2.27 15.81
N GLY A 181 10.49 -2.14 14.73
CA GLY A 181 9.23 -2.86 14.62
C GLY A 181 9.42 -4.37 14.62
N ALA A 182 10.36 -4.90 13.84
CA ALA A 182 10.70 -6.33 13.82
C ALA A 182 11.19 -6.83 15.16
N ALA A 183 12.10 -6.10 15.82
CA ALA A 183 12.60 -6.45 17.15
C ALA A 183 11.48 -6.54 18.19
N SER A 184 10.47 -5.66 18.12
CA SER A 184 9.29 -5.71 19.01
C SER A 184 8.45 -6.96 18.82
N ALA A 185 8.50 -7.59 17.64
CA ALA A 185 7.85 -8.86 17.34
C ALA A 185 8.79 -10.08 17.50
N GLY A 186 10.00 -9.89 18.06
CA GLY A 186 10.97 -10.96 18.27
C GLY A 186 11.73 -11.40 17.02
N ILE A 187 11.64 -10.62 15.93
CA ILE A 187 12.32 -10.91 14.66
C ILE A 187 13.66 -10.19 14.62
N ALA A 188 14.74 -10.90 14.26
CA ALA A 188 16.03 -10.28 13.98
C ALA A 188 15.93 -9.38 12.74
N SER A 189 16.69 -8.27 12.74
CA SER A 189 16.68 -7.30 11.61
C SER A 189 18.09 -6.93 11.16
N ARG A 190 18.20 -6.49 9.92
CA ARG A 190 19.47 -6.05 9.33
C ARG A 190 19.23 -4.93 8.33
#